data_12ce7d9b073e21c21e9e83b53b4b7ee5
#
_entry.id   12ce7d9b073e21c21e9e83b53b4b7ee5
#
_cell.length_a   1.000
_cell.length_b   1.000
_cell.length_c   1.000
_cell.angle_alpha   90.00
_cell.angle_beta   90.00
_cell.angle_gamma   90.00
#
_symmetry.space_group_name_H-M   'P 1'
#
loop_
_entity.id
_entity.type
_entity.pdbx_description
1 polymer ?
#
loop_
_entity_poly.entity_id
_entity_poly.type
_entity_poly.pdbx_seq_one_letter_code
_entity_poly.pdbx_strand_id
1 'polypeptide(L)'
;MDAASCRLGQDDVIVGLDLATVEHQAVVIDSDGKRLARFRVPHSRKGINELLRRTAPALLNRPSGRRTFAFEATGHTWEALAFILQEQGERYVLVNPLATFRVREARQMDRHKTDVTDAEQIAELVRSGIVTRTQLESQPYVELRRTWGEYARLRDERARLKTHLTQQLYGLFPEFIGNWKDVRAPGVARQRSVSVRRHPVSRTL
;
A
#
# COMPACT_ATOMS: atom_id res chain seq x y z
N MET A 1 15.74 9.37 11.56
CA MET A 1 16.38 8.35 12.44
C MET A 1 17.44 7.61 11.64
N ASP A 2 18.69 7.65 12.10
CA ASP A 2 19.81 6.98 11.44
C ASP A 2 19.77 5.46 11.56
N ALA A 3 20.49 4.72 10.67
CA ALA A 3 20.60 3.26 10.70
C ALA A 3 21.14 2.71 12.03
N ALA A 4 21.87 3.53 12.78
CA ALA A 4 22.34 3.21 14.12
C ALA A 4 21.18 3.08 15.14
N SER A 5 20.01 3.66 14.86
CA SER A 5 18.83 3.69 15.73
C SER A 5 18.00 2.39 15.70
N CYS A 6 18.30 1.45 14.79
CA CYS A 6 17.56 0.19 14.67
C CYS A 6 18.25 -1.00 15.36
N ARG A 7 19.34 -0.76 16.12
CA ARG A 7 19.91 -1.82 16.97
C ARG A 7 18.95 -2.11 18.10
N LEU A 8 18.51 -3.36 18.16
CA LEU A 8 17.67 -3.87 19.23
C LEU A 8 18.51 -3.99 20.51
N GLY A 9 17.99 -3.44 21.60
CA GLY A 9 18.51 -3.71 22.94
C GLY A 9 18.08 -5.10 23.41
N GLN A 10 18.73 -5.61 24.46
CA GLN A 10 18.41 -6.93 25.03
C GLN A 10 16.95 -7.00 25.55
N ASP A 11 16.41 -5.88 26.00
CA ASP A 11 15.05 -5.77 26.53
C ASP A 11 14.00 -5.40 25.46
N ASP A 12 14.42 -5.14 24.24
CA ASP A 12 13.50 -4.71 23.18
C ASP A 12 12.58 -5.85 22.72
N VAL A 13 11.37 -5.48 22.33
CA VAL A 13 10.40 -6.40 21.74
C VAL A 13 9.99 -5.92 20.34
N ILE A 14 9.74 -6.88 19.47
CA ILE A 14 9.29 -6.61 18.10
C ILE A 14 7.86 -7.11 17.97
N VAL A 15 7.00 -6.26 17.42
CA VAL A 15 5.62 -6.57 17.08
C VAL A 15 5.51 -6.65 15.57
N GLY A 16 5.62 -7.85 15.03
CA GLY A 16 5.38 -8.11 13.60
C GLY A 16 3.90 -8.08 13.29
N LEU A 17 3.54 -7.41 12.21
CA LEU A 17 2.15 -7.25 11.77
C LEU A 17 2.02 -7.67 10.31
N ASP A 18 1.13 -8.63 10.07
CA ASP A 18 0.62 -8.93 8.74
C ASP A 18 -0.68 -8.14 8.56
N LEU A 19 -0.64 -7.18 7.62
CA LEU A 19 -1.71 -6.22 7.41
C LEU A 19 -2.72 -6.74 6.40
N ALA A 20 -3.99 -6.76 6.80
CA ALA A 20 -5.10 -7.06 5.93
C ALA A 20 -6.22 -6.00 6.05
N THR A 21 -7.14 -6.00 5.12
CA THR A 21 -8.21 -4.98 5.03
C THR A 21 -9.27 -5.09 6.14
N VAL A 22 -9.42 -6.26 6.74
CA VAL A 22 -10.43 -6.50 7.78
C VAL A 22 -9.79 -6.66 9.15
N GLU A 23 -8.77 -7.49 9.25
CA GLU A 23 -8.17 -7.87 10.53
C GLU A 23 -6.67 -8.12 10.35
N HIS A 24 -5.85 -7.50 11.18
CA HIS A 24 -4.39 -7.68 11.19
C HIS A 24 -4.00 -8.82 12.10
N GLN A 25 -3.00 -9.59 11.70
CA GLN A 25 -2.36 -10.56 12.56
C GLN A 25 -1.13 -9.93 13.22
N ALA A 26 -1.00 -10.07 14.55
CA ALA A 26 0.10 -9.58 15.32
C ALA A 26 0.84 -10.73 16.02
N VAL A 27 2.16 -10.68 15.97
CA VAL A 27 3.06 -11.57 16.71
C VAL A 27 4.08 -10.71 17.45
N VAL A 28 4.29 -10.97 18.73
CA VAL A 28 5.28 -10.30 19.55
C VAL A 28 6.42 -11.27 19.83
N ILE A 29 7.64 -10.87 19.52
CA ILE A 29 8.86 -11.62 19.83
C ILE A 29 9.81 -10.76 20.67
N ASP A 30 10.68 -11.39 21.44
CA ASP A 30 11.77 -10.71 22.14
C ASP A 30 13.05 -10.67 21.27
N SER A 31 14.12 -10.11 21.85
CA SER A 31 15.44 -10.01 21.21
C SER A 31 16.05 -11.36 20.82
N ASP A 32 15.68 -12.44 21.53
CA ASP A 32 16.15 -13.80 21.26
C ASP A 32 15.30 -14.53 20.22
N GLY A 33 14.21 -13.90 19.74
CA GLY A 33 13.26 -14.49 18.79
C GLY A 33 12.18 -15.35 19.45
N LYS A 34 12.09 -15.37 20.78
CA LYS A 34 11.06 -16.12 21.50
C LYS A 34 9.72 -15.42 21.35
N ARG A 35 8.70 -16.15 20.90
CA ARG A 35 7.35 -15.64 20.79
C ARG A 35 6.70 -15.43 22.16
N LEU A 36 6.34 -14.18 22.44
CA LEU A 36 5.69 -13.76 23.68
C LEU A 36 4.16 -13.74 23.56
N ALA A 37 3.64 -13.34 22.40
CA ALA A 37 2.20 -13.29 22.16
C ALA A 37 1.87 -13.44 20.67
N ARG A 38 0.64 -13.89 20.39
CA ARG A 38 0.04 -13.93 19.05
C ARG A 38 -1.44 -13.64 19.17
N PHE A 39 -1.94 -12.72 18.33
CA PHE A 39 -3.35 -12.36 18.34
C PHE A 39 -3.74 -11.64 17.05
N ARG A 40 -5.04 -11.39 16.89
CA ARG A 40 -5.59 -10.60 15.80
C ARG A 40 -6.26 -9.35 16.34
N VAL A 41 -6.27 -8.30 15.52
CA VAL A 41 -6.94 -7.03 15.81
C VAL A 41 -7.62 -6.50 14.55
N PRO A 42 -8.83 -5.94 14.65
CA PRO A 42 -9.53 -5.40 13.50
C PRO A 42 -8.82 -4.17 12.91
N HIS A 43 -8.96 -3.99 11.60
CA HIS A 43 -8.46 -2.81 10.90
C HIS A 43 -9.32 -1.59 11.24
N SER A 44 -9.12 -1.02 12.40
CA SER A 44 -9.84 0.13 12.91
C SER A 44 -9.04 0.85 13.98
N ARG A 45 -9.37 2.12 14.28
CA ARG A 45 -8.74 2.84 15.40
C ARG A 45 -8.88 2.10 16.73
N LYS A 46 -10.03 1.46 16.98
CA LYS A 46 -10.22 0.61 18.17
C LYS A 46 -9.28 -0.61 18.15
N GLY A 47 -9.12 -1.25 17.01
CA GLY A 47 -8.20 -2.39 16.84
C GLY A 47 -6.75 -1.99 17.07
N ILE A 48 -6.32 -0.83 16.60
CA ILE A 48 -4.96 -0.32 16.84
C ILE A 48 -4.76 0.01 18.33
N ASN A 49 -5.73 0.62 19.00
CA ASN A 49 -5.66 0.84 20.45
C ASN A 49 -5.60 -0.50 21.22
N GLU A 50 -6.34 -1.50 20.76
CA GLU A 50 -6.27 -2.86 21.32
C GLU A 50 -4.90 -3.50 21.09
N LEU A 51 -4.29 -3.32 19.90
CA LEU A 51 -2.92 -3.73 19.62
C LEU A 51 -1.92 -3.13 20.61
N LEU A 52 -2.00 -1.81 20.84
CA LEU A 52 -1.14 -1.11 21.79
C LEU A 52 -1.31 -1.64 23.21
N ARG A 53 -2.56 -1.86 23.65
CA ARG A 53 -2.89 -2.39 24.97
C ARG A 53 -2.38 -3.83 25.14
N ARG A 54 -2.55 -4.69 24.15
CA ARG A 54 -2.15 -6.12 24.24
C ARG A 54 -0.65 -6.34 24.13
N THR A 55 0.08 -5.41 23.53
CA THR A 55 1.54 -5.48 23.45
C THR A 55 2.26 -4.86 24.65
N ALA A 56 1.60 -4.01 25.44
CA ALA A 56 2.18 -3.38 26.62
C ALA A 56 2.71 -4.37 27.68
N PRO A 57 2.03 -5.50 27.99
CA PRO A 57 2.53 -6.47 28.96
C PRO A 57 3.88 -7.09 28.60
N ALA A 58 4.25 -7.14 27.33
CA ALA A 58 5.55 -7.66 26.89
C ALA A 58 6.73 -6.83 27.41
N LEU A 59 6.50 -5.61 27.89
CA LEU A 59 7.50 -4.71 28.46
C LEU A 59 7.55 -4.72 30.00
N LEU A 60 6.63 -5.39 30.68
CA LEU A 60 6.49 -5.30 32.15
C LEU A 60 7.77 -5.67 32.92
N ASN A 61 8.55 -6.64 32.42
CA ASN A 61 9.80 -7.07 33.02
C ASN A 61 11.04 -6.62 32.25
N ARG A 62 10.91 -5.53 31.45
CA ARG A 62 11.92 -5.02 30.54
C ARG A 62 12.04 -3.50 30.69
N PRO A 63 12.65 -3.00 31.78
CA PRO A 63 12.61 -1.59 32.14
C PRO A 63 13.28 -0.66 31.14
N SER A 64 14.28 -1.17 30.39
CA SER A 64 14.95 -0.44 29.30
C SER A 64 14.38 -0.78 27.93
N GLY A 65 13.43 -1.71 27.86
CA GLY A 65 12.89 -2.25 26.62
C GLY A 65 11.98 -1.27 25.90
N ARG A 66 12.06 -1.32 24.60
CA ARG A 66 11.17 -0.58 23.69
C ARG A 66 10.45 -1.56 22.80
N ARG A 67 9.22 -1.24 22.43
CA ARG A 67 8.54 -1.99 21.39
C ARG A 67 8.73 -1.31 20.03
N THR A 68 8.94 -2.13 19.02
CA THR A 68 9.05 -1.68 17.63
C THR A 68 8.04 -2.45 16.81
N PHE A 69 7.13 -1.73 16.18
CA PHE A 69 6.14 -2.30 15.26
C PHE A 69 6.78 -2.50 13.90
N ALA A 70 6.58 -3.66 13.30
CA ALA A 70 7.16 -4.03 12.01
C ALA A 70 6.06 -4.50 11.07
N PHE A 71 6.01 -3.96 9.86
CA PHE A 71 5.02 -4.34 8.84
C PHE A 71 5.52 -4.04 7.43
N GLU A 72 4.89 -4.67 6.44
CA GLU A 72 5.18 -4.39 5.04
C GLU A 72 4.49 -3.12 4.55
N ALA A 73 5.17 -2.35 3.69
CA ALA A 73 4.60 -1.20 3.00
C ALA A 73 3.84 -1.62 1.74
N THR A 74 2.83 -2.49 1.89
CA THR A 74 2.01 -2.99 0.79
C THR A 74 0.59 -2.41 0.83
N GLY A 75 0.05 -2.06 -0.33
CA GLY A 75 -1.30 -1.50 -0.42
C GLY A 75 -1.44 -0.13 0.24
N HIS A 76 -2.62 0.13 0.82
CA HIS A 76 -2.97 1.42 1.47
C HIS A 76 -3.16 1.32 2.99
N THR A 77 -3.17 0.11 3.54
CA THR A 77 -3.49 -0.14 4.95
C THR A 77 -2.38 0.30 5.90
N TRP A 78 -1.13 0.23 5.45
CA TRP A 78 0.04 0.53 6.28
C TRP A 78 0.17 2.01 6.64
N GLU A 79 -0.23 2.94 5.76
CA GLU A 79 -0.08 4.38 6.00
C GLU A 79 -0.93 4.84 7.18
N ALA A 80 -2.18 4.36 7.27
CA ALA A 80 -3.08 4.69 8.38
C ALA A 80 -2.54 4.16 9.72
N LEU A 81 -2.01 2.93 9.72
CA LEU A 81 -1.37 2.35 10.90
C LEU A 81 -0.13 3.15 11.31
N ALA A 82 0.77 3.43 10.36
CA ALA A 82 2.00 4.17 10.62
C ALA A 82 1.70 5.58 11.18
N PHE A 83 0.68 6.26 10.64
CA PHE A 83 0.24 7.56 11.14
C PHE A 83 -0.24 7.48 12.59
N ILE A 84 -1.10 6.51 12.94
CA ILE A 84 -1.60 6.36 14.30
C ILE A 84 -0.47 5.99 15.27
N LEU A 85 0.46 5.10 14.88
CA LEU A 85 1.62 4.76 15.69
C LEU A 85 2.49 6.00 15.95
N GLN A 86 2.70 6.83 14.94
CA GLN A 86 3.45 8.07 15.06
C GLN A 86 2.75 9.07 15.99
N GLU A 87 1.43 9.24 15.89
CA GLU A 87 0.64 10.07 16.82
C GLU A 87 0.79 9.61 18.28
N GLN A 88 0.93 8.30 18.50
CA GLN A 88 1.09 7.70 19.83
C GLN A 88 2.55 7.69 20.31
N GLY A 89 3.48 8.23 19.53
CA GLY A 89 4.91 8.22 19.86
C GLY A 89 5.57 6.83 19.78
N GLU A 90 4.93 5.88 19.12
CA GLU A 90 5.42 4.51 18.98
C GLU A 90 6.46 4.39 17.86
N ARG A 91 7.43 3.49 18.07
CA ARG A 91 8.42 3.17 17.05
C ARG A 91 7.85 2.17 16.04
N TYR A 92 8.09 2.41 14.77
CA TYR A 92 7.78 1.44 13.72
C TYR A 92 8.88 1.39 12.66
N VAL A 93 8.94 0.27 11.98
CA VAL A 93 9.83 0.02 10.85
C VAL A 93 9.05 -0.65 9.72
N LEU A 94 9.42 -0.32 8.50
CA LEU A 94 8.86 -0.96 7.32
C LEU A 94 9.82 -2.04 6.82
N VAL A 95 9.26 -3.18 6.48
CA VAL A 95 9.98 -4.30 5.86
C VAL A 95 9.75 -4.26 4.35
N ASN A 96 10.82 -4.50 3.59
CA ASN A 96 10.70 -4.55 2.14
C ASN A 96 9.91 -5.80 1.72
N PRO A 97 8.81 -5.66 0.94
CA PRO A 97 8.04 -6.79 0.44
C PRO A 97 8.87 -7.82 -0.32
N LEU A 98 9.93 -7.39 -1.01
CA LEU A 98 10.84 -8.30 -1.69
C LEU A 98 11.67 -9.17 -0.72
N ALA A 99 12.02 -8.62 0.45
CA ALA A 99 12.74 -9.39 1.48
C ALA A 99 11.84 -10.47 2.08
N THR A 100 10.59 -10.14 2.42
CA THR A 100 9.59 -11.11 2.90
C THR A 100 9.29 -12.17 1.85
N PHE A 101 9.15 -11.79 0.59
CA PHE A 101 8.95 -12.73 -0.51
C PHE A 101 10.11 -13.74 -0.62
N ARG A 102 11.36 -13.27 -0.62
CA ARG A 102 12.55 -14.14 -0.71
C ARG A 102 12.68 -15.11 0.48
N VAL A 103 12.37 -14.64 1.69
CA VAL A 103 12.38 -15.52 2.87
C VAL A 103 11.28 -16.57 2.79
N ARG A 104 10.09 -16.19 2.30
CA ARG A 104 8.98 -17.10 2.07
C ARG A 104 9.34 -18.16 1.02
N GLU A 105 9.95 -17.76 -0.09
CA GLU A 105 10.42 -18.66 -1.15
C GLU A 105 11.49 -19.63 -0.63
N ALA A 106 12.50 -19.15 0.10
CA ALA A 106 13.54 -20.01 0.71
C ALA A 106 12.95 -21.04 1.68
N ARG A 107 11.94 -20.66 2.49
CA ARG A 107 11.27 -21.58 3.41
C ARG A 107 10.37 -22.60 2.72
N GLN A 108 9.79 -22.27 1.57
CA GLN A 108 9.01 -23.24 0.78
C GLN A 108 9.90 -24.35 0.18
N MET A 109 11.17 -24.04 -0.08
CA MET A 109 12.14 -25.03 -0.51
C MET A 109 12.59 -25.97 0.63
N ASP A 110 12.55 -25.47 1.87
CA ASP A 110 12.85 -26.27 3.05
C ASP A 110 11.57 -27.04 3.49
N ARG A 111 11.52 -28.33 3.23
CA ARG A 111 10.35 -29.19 3.47
C ARG A 111 9.89 -29.31 4.94
N HIS A 112 10.60 -28.68 5.88
CA HIS A 112 10.19 -28.55 7.27
C HIS A 112 9.20 -27.42 7.45
N LYS A 113 7.92 -27.81 7.30
CA LYS A 113 6.74 -26.98 7.52
C LYS A 113 6.68 -26.50 8.98
N THR A 114 7.32 -25.40 9.29
CA THR A 114 7.05 -24.68 10.53
C THR A 114 5.86 -23.77 10.30
N ASP A 115 4.84 -23.83 11.16
CA ASP A 115 3.65 -22.95 11.15
C ASP A 115 4.02 -21.49 11.53
N VAL A 116 5.07 -20.97 10.93
CA VAL A 116 5.50 -19.58 11.12
C VAL A 116 4.61 -18.70 10.27
N THR A 117 3.93 -17.78 10.91
CA THR A 117 3.03 -16.84 10.24
C THR A 117 3.78 -15.71 9.56
N ASP A 118 3.15 -15.04 8.59
CA ASP A 118 3.73 -13.90 7.91
C ASP A 118 4.11 -12.78 8.90
N ALA A 119 3.28 -12.55 9.92
CA ALA A 119 3.60 -11.60 11.00
C ALA A 119 4.88 -11.97 11.79
N GLU A 120 5.09 -13.27 12.06
CA GLU A 120 6.29 -13.75 12.74
C GLU A 120 7.53 -13.63 11.85
N GLN A 121 7.39 -13.86 10.54
CA GLN A 121 8.46 -13.66 9.58
C GLN A 121 8.89 -12.19 9.49
N ILE A 122 7.92 -11.28 9.49
CA ILE A 122 8.17 -9.84 9.50
C ILE A 122 8.95 -9.44 10.76
N ALA A 123 8.54 -9.94 11.93
CA ALA A 123 9.25 -9.68 13.18
C ALA A 123 10.69 -10.21 13.16
N GLU A 124 10.90 -11.41 12.63
CA GLU A 124 12.21 -12.04 12.53
C GLU A 124 13.16 -11.33 11.55
N LEU A 125 12.64 -10.81 10.44
CA LEU A 125 13.41 -9.97 9.52
C LEU A 125 13.96 -8.73 10.22
N VAL A 126 13.13 -8.08 11.03
CA VAL A 126 13.55 -6.91 11.82
C VAL A 126 14.57 -7.30 12.88
N ARG A 127 14.39 -8.42 13.57
CA ARG A 127 15.34 -8.95 14.54
C ARG A 127 16.69 -9.22 13.88
N SER A 128 16.70 -9.73 12.66
CA SER A 128 17.92 -9.99 11.86
C SER A 128 18.53 -8.71 11.25
N GLY A 129 17.97 -7.52 11.52
CA GLY A 129 18.46 -6.25 11.00
C GLY A 129 18.05 -5.97 9.54
N ILE A 130 17.17 -6.77 8.96
CA ILE A 130 16.67 -6.60 7.60
C ILE A 130 15.48 -5.64 7.64
N VAL A 131 15.74 -4.35 7.61
CA VAL A 131 14.72 -3.30 7.64
C VAL A 131 14.88 -2.35 6.48
N THR A 132 13.77 -1.84 5.97
CA THR A 132 13.76 -0.76 5.01
C THR A 132 13.62 0.56 5.76
N ARG A 133 14.51 1.48 5.47
CA ARG A 133 14.37 2.86 5.98
C ARG A 133 13.27 3.56 5.20
N THR A 134 12.07 3.53 5.72
CA THR A 134 11.01 4.38 5.20
C THR A 134 10.47 5.17 6.37
N GLN A 135 10.71 6.47 6.37
CA GLN A 135 9.98 7.40 7.21
C GLN A 135 8.71 7.78 6.46
N LEU A 136 7.61 7.94 7.17
CA LEU A 136 6.50 8.69 6.62
C LEU A 136 7.02 10.07 6.23
N GLU A 137 6.85 10.41 4.97
CA GLU A 137 7.13 11.76 4.52
C GLU A 137 6.23 12.74 5.30
N SER A 138 6.67 14.00 5.40
CA SER A 138 5.83 15.02 5.99
C SER A 138 4.50 15.12 5.23
N GLN A 139 3.43 15.45 5.93
CA GLN A 139 2.05 15.49 5.39
C GLN A 139 1.93 16.16 4.01
N PRO A 140 2.56 17.33 3.74
CA PRO A 140 2.48 17.95 2.42
C PRO A 140 3.02 17.08 1.28
N TYR A 141 4.07 16.29 1.51
CA TYR A 141 4.62 15.40 0.49
C TYR A 141 3.77 14.16 0.26
N VAL A 142 3.13 13.64 1.32
CA VAL A 142 2.18 12.51 1.20
C VAL A 142 0.97 12.93 0.36
N GLU A 143 0.40 14.11 0.65
CA GLU A 143 -0.72 14.66 -0.11
C GLU A 143 -0.35 14.95 -1.57
N LEU A 144 0.82 15.55 -1.80
CA LEU A 144 1.32 15.80 -3.13
C LEU A 144 1.50 14.50 -3.94
N ARG A 145 2.07 13.47 -3.34
CA ARG A 145 2.26 12.16 -3.98
C ARG A 145 0.92 11.51 -4.33
N ARG A 146 -0.06 11.56 -3.41
CA ARG A 146 -1.42 11.05 -3.67
C ARG A 146 -2.10 11.80 -4.81
N THR A 147 -2.06 13.13 -4.77
CA THR A 147 -2.64 13.98 -5.81
C THR A 147 -1.97 13.74 -7.16
N TRP A 148 -0.64 13.61 -7.19
CA TRP A 148 0.10 13.29 -8.40
C TRP A 148 -0.24 11.90 -8.95
N GLY A 149 -0.35 10.89 -8.09
CA GLY A 149 -0.77 9.53 -8.47
C GLY A 149 -2.16 9.52 -9.09
N GLU A 150 -3.10 10.23 -8.49
CA GLU A 150 -4.46 10.36 -9.00
C GLU A 150 -4.50 11.12 -10.33
N TYR A 151 -3.77 12.22 -10.44
CA TYR A 151 -3.61 12.94 -11.71
C TYR A 151 -3.06 12.05 -12.82
N ALA A 152 -2.00 11.28 -12.54
CA ALA A 152 -1.41 10.37 -13.51
C ALA A 152 -2.42 9.31 -13.97
N ARG A 153 -3.16 8.72 -13.02
CA ARG A 153 -4.22 7.74 -13.31
C ARG A 153 -5.29 8.32 -14.23
N LEU A 154 -5.84 9.48 -13.88
CA LEU A 154 -6.88 10.16 -14.66
C LEU A 154 -6.39 10.57 -16.05
N ARG A 155 -5.14 11.02 -16.16
CA ARG A 155 -4.49 11.33 -17.43
C ARG A 155 -4.43 10.10 -18.35
N ASP A 156 -4.03 8.96 -17.80
CA ASP A 156 -3.89 7.71 -18.56
C ASP A 156 -5.26 7.14 -18.96
N GLU A 157 -6.25 7.21 -18.07
CA GLU A 157 -7.63 6.84 -18.35
C GLU A 157 -8.21 7.72 -19.46
N ARG A 158 -8.01 9.03 -19.41
CA ARG A 158 -8.40 9.95 -20.47
C ARG A 158 -7.76 9.56 -21.82
N ALA A 159 -6.49 9.19 -21.81
CA ALA A 159 -5.80 8.78 -23.04
C ALA A 159 -6.41 7.48 -23.62
N ARG A 160 -6.72 6.50 -22.76
CA ARG A 160 -7.40 5.25 -23.15
C ARG A 160 -8.78 5.51 -23.75
N LEU A 161 -9.59 6.34 -23.08
CA LEU A 161 -10.93 6.70 -23.57
C LEU A 161 -10.87 7.42 -24.92
N LYS A 162 -9.92 8.34 -25.10
CA LYS A 162 -9.69 9.01 -26.41
C LYS A 162 -9.35 8.02 -27.51
N THR A 163 -8.46 7.05 -27.21
CA THR A 163 -8.09 6.01 -28.17
C THR A 163 -9.29 5.15 -28.53
N HIS A 164 -10.05 4.70 -27.53
CA HIS A 164 -11.25 3.90 -27.74
C HIS A 164 -12.30 4.63 -28.57
N LEU A 165 -12.59 5.89 -28.23
CA LEU A 165 -13.51 6.73 -28.99
C LEU A 165 -13.04 6.91 -30.45
N THR A 166 -11.74 7.14 -30.64
CA THR A 166 -11.17 7.25 -31.99
C THR A 166 -11.41 5.95 -32.80
N GLN A 167 -11.16 4.79 -32.20
CA GLN A 167 -11.38 3.48 -32.82
C GLN A 167 -12.85 3.27 -33.23
N GLN A 168 -13.78 3.63 -32.34
CA GLN A 168 -15.22 3.52 -32.65
C GLN A 168 -15.62 4.45 -33.79
N LEU A 169 -15.12 5.68 -33.80
CA LEU A 169 -15.39 6.63 -34.88
C LEU A 169 -14.79 6.18 -36.22
N TYR A 170 -13.61 5.55 -36.22
CA TYR A 170 -13.03 4.97 -37.41
C TYR A 170 -13.91 3.90 -38.05
N GLY A 171 -14.55 3.06 -37.21
CA GLY A 171 -15.45 2.01 -37.71
C GLY A 171 -16.77 2.52 -38.23
N LEU A 172 -17.25 3.69 -37.77
CA LEU A 172 -18.56 4.24 -38.13
C LEU A 172 -18.48 5.34 -39.19
N PHE A 173 -17.44 6.19 -39.13
CA PHE A 173 -17.29 7.37 -39.96
C PHE A 173 -15.82 7.60 -40.33
N PRO A 174 -15.24 6.85 -41.28
CA PRO A 174 -13.84 7.01 -41.69
C PRO A 174 -13.48 8.43 -42.11
N GLU A 175 -14.43 9.16 -42.71
CA GLU A 175 -14.26 10.54 -43.23
C GLU A 175 -14.14 11.57 -42.10
N PHE A 176 -14.55 11.22 -40.86
CA PHE A 176 -14.53 12.13 -39.69
C PHE A 176 -13.10 12.45 -39.24
N ILE A 177 -12.13 11.64 -39.64
CA ILE A 177 -10.74 11.72 -39.19
C ILE A 177 -10.05 13.02 -39.65
N GLY A 178 -10.39 13.53 -40.82
CA GLY A 178 -9.85 14.81 -41.31
C GLY A 178 -10.13 15.99 -40.41
N ASN A 179 -11.26 15.98 -39.70
CA ASN A 179 -11.72 17.04 -38.81
C ASN A 179 -11.38 16.79 -37.33
N TRP A 180 -10.80 15.61 -37.02
CA TRP A 180 -10.56 15.21 -35.60
C TRP A 180 -9.44 15.97 -34.91
N LYS A 181 -8.52 16.59 -35.64
CA LYS A 181 -7.44 17.40 -35.06
C LYS A 181 -7.99 18.59 -34.27
N ASP A 182 -9.12 19.15 -34.70
CA ASP A 182 -9.77 20.28 -34.01
C ASP A 182 -10.50 19.88 -32.72
N VAL A 183 -10.98 18.64 -32.63
CA VAL A 183 -11.70 18.14 -31.45
C VAL A 183 -10.73 17.75 -30.29
N ARG A 184 -9.46 17.49 -30.60
CA ARG A 184 -8.43 17.15 -29.62
C ARG A 184 -7.89 18.36 -28.86
N ALA A 185 -8.08 19.58 -29.38
CA ALA A 185 -7.58 20.79 -28.71
C ALA A 185 -8.36 21.07 -27.44
N PRO A 186 -7.69 21.34 -26.29
CA PRO A 186 -8.38 21.77 -25.10
C PRO A 186 -9.02 23.13 -25.36
N GLY A 187 -10.36 23.20 -25.34
CA GLY A 187 -11.10 24.44 -25.51
C GLY A 187 -12.10 24.49 -26.67
N VAL A 188 -12.10 23.55 -27.59
CA VAL A 188 -12.97 23.58 -28.78
C VAL A 188 -14.32 22.85 -28.59
N ALA A 189 -14.63 22.36 -27.40
CA ALA A 189 -15.93 21.73 -27.10
C ALA A 189 -17.13 22.70 -27.04
N ARG A 190 -16.92 23.99 -27.34
CA ARG A 190 -17.99 24.98 -27.46
C ARG A 190 -18.03 25.57 -28.86
N GLN A 191 -19.00 25.15 -29.64
CA GLN A 191 -19.44 25.70 -30.90
C GLN A 191 -18.97 24.93 -32.16
N ARG A 192 -19.71 23.87 -32.47
CA ARG A 192 -20.23 23.59 -33.80
C ARG A 192 -21.30 22.51 -33.70
N SER A 193 -22.54 22.91 -33.74
CA SER A 193 -23.65 22.03 -34.09
C SER A 193 -23.38 21.47 -35.50
N VAL A 194 -22.86 20.27 -35.59
CA VAL A 194 -22.79 19.53 -36.83
C VAL A 194 -24.23 19.17 -37.19
N SER A 195 -24.81 19.83 -38.17
CA SER A 195 -26.07 19.43 -38.76
C SER A 195 -25.85 18.05 -39.41
N VAL A 196 -26.22 16.99 -38.71
CA VAL A 196 -26.30 15.65 -39.30
C VAL A 196 -27.39 15.66 -40.34
N ARG A 197 -27.04 15.84 -41.59
CA ARG A 197 -27.97 15.56 -42.69
C ARG A 197 -28.23 14.05 -42.66
N ARG A 198 -29.44 13.69 -42.24
CA ARG A 198 -29.95 12.32 -42.36
C ARG A 198 -30.05 12.01 -43.84
N HIS A 199 -29.22 11.13 -44.38
CA HIS A 199 -29.47 10.53 -45.67
C HIS A 199 -30.74 9.68 -45.56
N PRO A 200 -31.70 9.86 -46.48
CA PRO A 200 -32.86 8.99 -46.52
C PRO A 200 -32.42 7.58 -46.91
N VAL A 201 -32.74 6.63 -46.08
CA VAL A 201 -32.64 5.21 -46.42
C VAL A 201 -33.65 4.96 -47.53
N SER A 202 -33.19 4.79 -48.76
CA SER A 202 -34.04 4.33 -49.85
C SER A 202 -34.43 2.88 -49.56
N ARG A 203 -35.68 2.70 -49.11
CA ARG A 203 -36.34 1.40 -49.21
C ARG A 203 -36.57 1.11 -50.69
N THR A 204 -35.89 0.13 -51.24
CA THR A 204 -36.28 -0.52 -52.50
C THR A 204 -36.72 -1.93 -52.10
N LEU A 205 -37.93 -2.28 -52.61
CA LEU A 205 -38.63 -3.53 -52.46
C LEU A 205 -37.83 -4.72 -52.95
#